data_b11b655a52bd3088ab55410bebd4603d
#
_entry.id   b11b655a52bd3088ab55410bebd4603d
#
_cell.length_a   1.000
_cell.length_b   1.000
_cell.length_c   1.000
_cell.angle_alpha   90.00
_cell.angle_beta   90.00
_cell.angle_gamma   90.00
#
_symmetry.space_group_name_H-M   'P 1'
#
loop_
_entity.id
_entity.type
_entity.pdbx_description
1 polymer ?
#
loop_
_entity_poly.entity_id
_entity_poly.type
_entity_poly.pdbx_seq_one_letter_code
_entity_poly.pdbx_strand_id
1 'polypeptide(L)'
;MKRNLVIIILTFLSFSLFAQKGTIKGKVYNAKTNDPIEFANIVIQGTTIGSTSDLDGNYIFTGVDPGFMRLVVSYVGFETTTSAEIQVQGNQTTFVDIAVPEAAFAIQEVVVRQNLNLKRIESPISVLSIGVQEIEKSAGANRDVSKVVQALPGVGATDPNRNDLIVRGGGPSENVFYLDGVEIPVINHFATQGSSGGAIGVINPDFVREINFYTGAFPANRTNALSSVMEIRQKDGSKDRVHTKLSVGASDAALTVDGPIGKKSTFIVSARQSYLQFLFQAIGLPFLPTYNDFQVKYKYEIDKKNELTFIGIG
;
A
#
# COMPACT_ATOMS: atom_id res chain seq x y z
N MET A 1 -4.59 -25.01 -41.77
CA MET A 1 -4.77 -23.54 -41.70
C MET A 1 -4.92 -23.01 -40.26
N LYS A 2 -5.84 -23.54 -39.41
CA LYS A 2 -6.06 -23.03 -38.02
C LYS A 2 -4.80 -23.10 -37.13
N ARG A 3 -3.98 -24.17 -37.23
CA ARG A 3 -2.73 -24.34 -36.46
C ARG A 3 -1.66 -23.31 -36.79
N ASN A 4 -1.52 -22.95 -38.06
CA ASN A 4 -0.53 -21.95 -38.49
C ASN A 4 -0.96 -20.53 -38.10
N LEU A 5 -2.28 -20.25 -38.09
CA LEU A 5 -2.82 -18.96 -37.63
C LEU A 5 -2.55 -18.74 -36.15
N VAL A 6 -2.69 -19.78 -35.31
CA VAL A 6 -2.40 -19.70 -33.87
C VAL A 6 -0.91 -19.46 -33.61
N ILE A 7 -0.02 -20.09 -34.38
CA ILE A 7 1.43 -19.87 -34.28
C ILE A 7 1.79 -18.44 -34.67
N ILE A 8 1.18 -17.89 -35.70
CA ILE A 8 1.42 -16.51 -36.15
C ILE A 8 0.93 -15.52 -35.06
N ILE A 9 -0.23 -15.74 -34.47
CA ILE A 9 -0.76 -14.90 -33.39
C ILE A 9 0.15 -14.98 -32.15
N LEU A 10 0.62 -16.16 -31.75
CA LEU A 10 1.57 -16.33 -30.66
C LEU A 10 2.92 -15.64 -30.93
N THR A 11 3.41 -15.68 -32.15
CA THR A 11 4.66 -15.02 -32.54
C THR A 11 4.51 -13.49 -32.55
N PHE A 12 3.35 -12.96 -32.95
CA PHE A 12 3.06 -11.52 -32.86
C PHE A 12 2.92 -11.01 -31.42
N LEU A 13 2.38 -11.83 -30.50
CA LEU A 13 2.29 -11.50 -29.08
C LEU A 13 3.67 -11.40 -28.40
N SER A 14 4.66 -12.11 -28.90
CA SER A 14 6.01 -12.15 -28.33
C SER A 14 6.86 -10.89 -28.60
N PHE A 15 6.47 -10.05 -29.55
CA PHE A 15 7.24 -8.86 -29.94
C PHE A 15 7.04 -7.63 -29.04
N SER A 16 6.11 -7.67 -28.07
CA SER A 16 5.76 -6.49 -27.25
C SER A 16 6.45 -6.43 -25.88
N LEU A 17 7.41 -7.28 -25.59
CA LEU A 17 8.08 -7.37 -24.28
C LEU A 17 9.33 -6.47 -24.18
N PHE A 18 9.30 -5.26 -24.69
CA PHE A 18 10.26 -4.25 -24.25
C PHE A 18 9.86 -3.82 -22.82
N ALA A 19 10.77 -4.01 -21.87
CA ALA A 19 10.61 -3.49 -20.52
C ALA A 19 10.47 -1.97 -20.58
N GLN A 20 9.21 -1.49 -20.56
CA GLN A 20 8.91 -0.06 -20.60
C GLN A 20 9.31 0.55 -19.25
N LYS A 21 10.09 1.62 -19.29
CA LYS A 21 10.51 2.34 -18.12
C LYS A 21 9.34 3.15 -17.53
N GLY A 22 9.31 3.29 -16.22
CA GLY A 22 8.34 4.11 -15.50
C GLY A 22 8.84 5.52 -15.21
N THR A 23 7.98 6.31 -14.61
CA THR A 23 8.26 7.67 -14.13
C THR A 23 7.81 7.79 -12.69
N ILE A 24 8.58 8.49 -11.85
CA ILE A 24 8.16 8.85 -10.49
C ILE A 24 8.06 10.37 -10.45
N LYS A 25 6.94 10.88 -9.92
CA LYS A 25 6.73 12.30 -9.66
C LYS A 25 6.23 12.48 -8.23
N GLY A 26 6.43 13.64 -7.67
CA GLY A 26 5.88 13.98 -6.37
C GLY A 26 6.37 15.31 -5.86
N LYS A 27 6.03 15.59 -4.62
CA LYS A 27 6.39 16.83 -3.93
C LYS A 27 7.10 16.51 -2.63
N VAL A 28 8.15 17.27 -2.33
CA VAL A 28 8.82 17.29 -1.03
C VAL A 28 8.35 18.53 -0.26
N TYR A 29 7.88 18.33 0.96
CA TYR A 29 7.35 19.40 1.78
C TYR A 29 7.68 19.21 3.26
N ASN A 30 7.68 20.30 4.01
CA ASN A 30 7.87 20.30 5.46
C ASN A 30 6.68 19.59 6.14
N ALA A 31 6.95 18.57 6.94
CA ALA A 31 5.93 17.77 7.62
C ALA A 31 5.06 18.58 8.60
N LYS A 32 5.55 19.73 9.10
CA LYS A 32 4.87 20.54 10.11
C LYS A 32 4.08 21.71 9.48
N THR A 33 4.67 22.39 8.50
CA THR A 33 4.08 23.62 7.92
C THR A 33 3.39 23.37 6.58
N ASN A 34 3.64 22.21 5.94
CA ASN A 34 3.23 21.88 4.57
C ASN A 34 3.84 22.79 3.49
N ASP A 35 4.86 23.59 3.84
CA ASP A 35 5.56 24.42 2.85
C ASP A 35 6.46 23.56 1.96
N PRO A 36 6.59 23.88 0.67
CA PRO A 36 7.48 23.15 -0.23
C PRO A 36 8.94 23.28 0.22
N ILE A 37 9.70 22.21 0.07
CA ILE A 37 11.15 22.21 0.28
C ILE A 37 11.82 22.31 -1.10
N GLU A 38 12.42 23.45 -1.35
CA GLU A 38 13.14 23.74 -2.58
C GLU A 38 14.51 23.08 -2.58
N PHE A 39 14.96 22.60 -3.74
CA PHE A 39 16.29 22.04 -3.94
C PHE A 39 16.70 20.91 -2.99
N ALA A 40 15.72 20.19 -2.45
CA ALA A 40 16.00 18.97 -1.71
C ALA A 40 16.59 17.91 -2.65
N ASN A 41 17.58 17.16 -2.16
CA ASN A 41 18.15 16.07 -2.90
C ASN A 41 17.34 14.79 -2.66
N ILE A 42 16.86 14.17 -3.73
CA ILE A 42 16.09 12.93 -3.70
C ILE A 42 16.85 11.85 -4.46
N VAL A 43 17.08 10.69 -3.83
CA VAL A 43 17.84 9.58 -4.42
C VAL A 43 17.02 8.28 -4.30
N ILE A 44 17.06 7.46 -5.33
CA ILE A 44 16.50 6.09 -5.24
C ILE A 44 17.44 5.27 -4.35
N GLN A 45 16.90 4.73 -3.25
CA GLN A 45 17.68 3.98 -2.25
C GLN A 45 18.48 2.85 -2.88
N GLY A 46 19.77 2.80 -2.56
CA GLY A 46 20.70 1.77 -3.07
C GLY A 46 21.18 2.00 -4.50
N THR A 47 20.89 3.17 -5.09
CA THR A 47 21.37 3.54 -6.43
C THR A 47 22.05 4.92 -6.41
N THR A 48 22.63 5.30 -7.54
CA THR A 48 23.16 6.66 -7.77
C THR A 48 22.18 7.56 -8.53
N ILE A 49 20.96 7.08 -8.78
CA ILE A 49 19.95 7.84 -9.54
C ILE A 49 19.30 8.85 -8.58
N GLY A 50 19.52 10.12 -8.86
CA GLY A 50 19.02 11.24 -8.07
C GLY A 50 18.21 12.23 -8.88
N SER A 51 17.42 13.04 -8.18
CA SER A 51 16.68 14.21 -8.67
C SER A 51 16.71 15.29 -7.61
N THR A 52 16.41 16.52 -7.99
CA THR A 52 16.31 17.64 -7.06
C THR A 52 14.92 18.26 -7.17
N SER A 53 14.33 18.69 -6.05
CA SER A 53 13.05 19.39 -6.08
C SER A 53 13.19 20.80 -6.65
N ASP A 54 12.14 21.27 -7.32
CA ASP A 54 12.03 22.65 -7.84
C ASP A 54 11.58 23.63 -6.74
N LEU A 55 11.32 24.90 -7.12
CA LEU A 55 10.89 25.97 -6.22
C LEU A 55 9.54 25.68 -5.54
N ASP A 56 8.69 24.87 -6.16
CA ASP A 56 7.40 24.43 -5.60
C ASP A 56 7.53 23.07 -4.85
N GLY A 57 8.76 22.57 -4.70
CA GLY A 57 9.05 21.28 -4.06
C GLY A 57 8.80 20.06 -4.93
N ASN A 58 8.44 20.22 -6.22
CA ASN A 58 8.15 19.07 -7.08
C ASN A 58 9.45 18.43 -7.59
N TYR A 59 9.42 17.12 -7.75
CA TYR A 59 10.53 16.36 -8.31
C TYR A 59 10.04 15.33 -9.33
N ILE A 60 10.95 14.89 -10.21
CA ILE A 60 10.68 13.90 -11.24
C ILE A 60 11.88 12.99 -11.45
N PHE A 61 11.61 11.69 -11.56
CA PHE A 61 12.51 10.69 -12.12
C PHE A 61 11.89 10.13 -13.38
N THR A 62 12.61 10.15 -14.49
CA THR A 62 12.20 9.57 -15.76
C THR A 62 13.07 8.38 -16.10
N GLY A 63 12.51 7.40 -16.82
CA GLY A 63 13.30 6.25 -17.25
C GLY A 63 13.70 5.30 -16.14
N VAL A 64 12.87 5.17 -15.11
CA VAL A 64 13.09 4.28 -13.97
C VAL A 64 12.68 2.86 -14.35
N ASP A 65 13.50 1.88 -14.01
CA ASP A 65 13.17 0.47 -14.25
C ASP A 65 11.99 0.04 -13.36
N PRO A 66 11.04 -0.75 -13.91
CA PRO A 66 9.93 -1.26 -13.11
C PRO A 66 10.41 -2.10 -11.93
N GLY A 67 9.79 -1.92 -10.78
CA GLY A 67 10.16 -2.64 -9.57
C GLY A 67 9.69 -1.94 -8.30
N PHE A 68 10.11 -2.48 -7.17
CA PHE A 68 9.87 -1.91 -5.86
C PHE A 68 11.08 -1.12 -5.40
N MET A 69 10.89 0.10 -4.93
CA MET A 69 11.96 0.96 -4.50
C MET A 69 11.53 1.95 -3.44
N ARG A 70 12.47 2.59 -2.80
CA ARG A 70 12.25 3.68 -1.83
C ARG A 70 13.05 4.89 -2.26
N LEU A 71 12.54 6.06 -1.92
CA LEU A 71 13.21 7.33 -2.15
C LEU A 71 13.78 7.84 -0.84
N VAL A 72 14.99 8.32 -0.87
CA VAL A 72 15.64 8.99 0.26
C VAL A 72 15.74 10.47 -0.05
N VAL A 73 15.19 11.29 0.83
CA VAL A 73 15.24 12.75 0.72
C VAL A 73 16.21 13.27 1.77
N SER A 74 17.08 14.17 1.35
CA SER A 74 18.00 14.89 2.23
C SER A 74 18.02 16.38 1.90
N TYR A 75 17.96 17.21 2.94
CA TYR A 75 18.04 18.66 2.82
C TYR A 75 18.64 19.27 4.10
N VAL A 76 19.35 20.38 3.95
CA VAL A 76 20.01 21.06 5.08
C VAL A 76 18.95 21.59 6.06
N GLY A 77 19.09 21.28 7.34
CA GLY A 77 18.11 21.66 8.38
C GLY A 77 16.93 20.72 8.53
N PHE A 78 16.88 19.61 7.78
CA PHE A 78 15.83 18.60 7.84
C PHE A 78 16.39 17.22 8.11
N GLU A 79 15.57 16.33 8.68
CA GLU A 79 15.94 14.94 8.88
C GLU A 79 15.95 14.18 7.55
N THR A 80 16.99 13.38 7.32
CA THR A 80 16.99 12.49 6.14
C THR A 80 15.81 11.53 6.24
N THR A 81 14.90 11.60 5.29
CA THR A 81 13.63 10.86 5.30
C THR A 81 13.59 9.85 4.17
N THR A 82 13.15 8.64 4.46
CA THR A 82 12.92 7.60 3.44
C THR A 82 11.42 7.45 3.22
N SER A 83 11.01 7.39 1.95
CA SER A 83 9.60 7.16 1.59
C SER A 83 9.14 5.77 2.00
N ALA A 84 7.81 5.55 2.03
CA ALA A 84 7.26 4.21 1.93
C ALA A 84 7.78 3.50 0.67
N GLU A 85 7.73 2.17 0.66
CA GLU A 85 8.05 1.41 -0.53
C GLU A 85 7.02 1.70 -1.64
N ILE A 86 7.51 1.97 -2.84
CA ILE A 86 6.71 2.29 -4.01
C ILE A 86 6.91 1.25 -5.09
N GLN A 87 5.84 0.92 -5.79
CA GLN A 87 5.89 0.08 -6.97
C GLN A 87 5.91 0.98 -8.22
N VAL A 88 6.98 0.90 -8.99
CA VAL A 88 7.09 1.55 -10.30
C VAL A 88 6.72 0.54 -11.37
N GLN A 89 5.76 0.89 -12.22
CA GLN A 89 5.33 0.07 -13.34
C GLN A 89 5.78 0.68 -14.66
N GLY A 90 6.04 -0.17 -15.63
CA GLY A 90 6.44 0.29 -16.97
C GLY A 90 5.37 1.16 -17.60
N ASN A 91 5.79 2.21 -18.30
CA ASN A 91 4.91 3.17 -18.97
C ASN A 91 3.86 3.84 -18.07
N GLN A 92 4.12 3.90 -16.75
CA GLN A 92 3.25 4.55 -15.78
C GLN A 92 4.00 5.60 -14.97
N THR A 93 3.25 6.60 -14.48
CA THR A 93 3.76 7.58 -13.53
C THR A 93 3.26 7.24 -12.13
N THR A 94 4.20 6.98 -11.22
CA THR A 94 3.93 6.77 -9.79
C THR A 94 4.06 8.11 -9.07
N PHE A 95 3.04 8.52 -8.33
CA PHE A 95 3.08 9.76 -7.55
C PHE A 95 3.41 9.47 -6.08
N VAL A 96 4.41 10.18 -5.55
CA VAL A 96 4.89 10.00 -4.17
C VAL A 96 5.22 11.35 -3.57
N ASP A 97 4.37 11.85 -2.69
CA ASP A 97 4.64 13.06 -1.93
C ASP A 97 5.34 12.68 -0.61
N ILE A 98 6.40 13.41 -0.25
CA ILE A 98 7.27 13.08 0.88
C ILE A 98 7.28 14.25 1.86
N ALA A 99 6.75 14.01 3.06
CA ALA A 99 6.82 14.93 4.17
C ALA A 99 8.15 14.75 4.90
N VAL A 100 8.92 15.83 5.05
CA VAL A 100 10.24 15.81 5.68
C VAL A 100 10.19 16.62 6.98
N PRO A 101 10.48 16.02 8.15
CA PRO A 101 10.53 16.75 9.41
C PRO A 101 11.79 17.62 9.49
N GLU A 102 11.65 18.77 10.15
CA GLU A 102 12.80 19.62 10.49
C GLU A 102 13.73 18.86 11.45
N ALA A 103 15.05 19.01 11.22
CA ALA A 103 16.02 18.47 12.15
C ALA A 103 15.94 19.22 13.49
N ALA A 104 15.69 18.53 14.57
CA ALA A 104 15.85 19.11 15.89
C ALA A 104 17.34 19.43 16.10
N PHE A 105 17.70 20.70 16.33
CA PHE A 105 19.08 21.12 16.62
C PHE A 105 19.52 20.53 17.98
N ALA A 106 19.98 19.30 17.96
CA ALA A 106 20.82 18.74 19.00
C ALA A 106 22.22 18.63 18.43
N ILE A 107 23.15 19.45 18.94
CA ILE A 107 24.58 19.32 18.66
C ILE A 107 25.02 17.98 19.25
N GLN A 108 25.01 16.94 18.43
CA GLN A 108 25.66 15.66 18.72
C GLN A 108 26.22 15.01 17.45
N GLU A 109 27.41 14.51 17.63
CA GLU A 109 28.29 13.79 16.73
C GLU A 109 27.58 12.87 15.75
N VAL A 110 27.86 13.01 14.45
CA VAL A 110 27.31 12.19 13.36
C VAL A 110 27.90 10.80 13.43
N VAL A 111 27.24 9.89 14.09
CA VAL A 111 27.47 8.44 13.92
C VAL A 111 26.53 7.95 12.82
N VAL A 112 27.05 7.78 11.61
CA VAL A 112 26.35 7.16 10.49
C VAL A 112 26.10 5.68 10.84
N ARG A 113 24.96 5.40 11.43
CA ARG A 113 24.45 4.03 11.51
C ARG A 113 23.39 3.85 10.42
N GLN A 114 23.68 2.95 9.51
CA GLN A 114 22.75 2.50 8.48
C GLN A 114 21.57 1.78 9.16
N ASN A 115 20.50 2.53 9.49
CA ASN A 115 19.30 1.96 10.05
C ASN A 115 18.29 1.70 8.93
N LEU A 116 18.13 0.44 8.59
CA LEU A 116 17.15 -0.09 7.63
C LEU A 116 15.68 0.12 8.06
N ASN A 117 15.45 0.62 9.29
CA ASN A 117 14.12 0.92 9.82
C ASN A 117 14.15 2.31 10.45
N LEU A 118 13.81 3.34 9.67
CA LEU A 118 13.58 4.68 10.20
C LEU A 118 12.31 4.65 11.07
N LYS A 119 12.51 4.58 12.39
CA LYS A 119 11.42 4.78 13.35
C LYS A 119 10.98 6.23 13.29
N ARG A 120 9.73 6.49 13.00
CA ARG A 120 9.12 7.81 13.26
C ARG A 120 9.30 8.12 14.74
N ILE A 121 9.54 9.40 15.08
CA ILE A 121 9.76 9.87 16.47
C ILE A 121 8.60 9.46 17.39
N GLU A 122 7.39 9.32 16.86
CA GLU A 122 6.18 8.85 17.54
C GLU A 122 5.99 7.32 17.46
N SER A 123 6.94 6.60 16.88
CA SER A 123 6.76 5.18 16.60
C SER A 123 7.16 4.36 17.82
N PRO A 124 6.23 3.67 18.47
CA PRO A 124 6.56 2.75 19.55
C PRO A 124 7.49 1.64 19.03
N ILE A 125 8.24 1.05 19.92
CA ILE A 125 9.25 0.01 19.64
C ILE A 125 8.67 -1.21 18.89
N SER A 126 7.35 -1.36 18.87
CA SER A 126 6.62 -2.53 18.36
C SER A 126 5.88 -2.33 17.04
N VAL A 127 6.19 -1.30 16.26
CA VAL A 127 5.58 -1.13 14.92
C VAL A 127 6.31 -1.98 13.88
N LEU A 128 5.54 -2.71 13.08
CA LEU A 128 5.99 -3.44 11.89
C LEU A 128 5.32 -2.78 10.68
N SER A 129 6.13 -2.28 9.76
CA SER A 129 5.63 -1.68 8.51
C SER A 129 5.75 -2.70 7.38
N ILE A 130 4.62 -2.99 6.74
CA ILE A 130 4.49 -3.93 5.64
C ILE A 130 4.25 -3.12 4.37
N GLY A 131 5.16 -3.25 3.41
CA GLY A 131 5.08 -2.59 2.12
C GLY A 131 4.29 -3.41 1.09
N VAL A 132 4.00 -2.78 -0.06
CA VAL A 132 3.29 -3.41 -1.19
C VAL A 132 4.00 -4.68 -1.66
N GLN A 133 5.34 -4.67 -1.71
CA GLN A 133 6.13 -5.82 -2.13
C GLN A 133 5.90 -7.04 -1.24
N GLU A 134 5.82 -6.84 0.07
CA GLU A 134 5.60 -7.92 1.02
C GLU A 134 4.19 -8.50 0.87
N ILE A 135 3.19 -7.66 0.63
CA ILE A 135 1.81 -8.10 0.38
C ILE A 135 1.72 -8.92 -0.92
N GLU A 136 2.39 -8.47 -1.99
CA GLU A 136 2.33 -9.14 -3.29
C GLU A 136 3.16 -10.43 -3.36
N LYS A 137 4.28 -10.50 -2.62
CA LYS A 137 5.23 -11.63 -2.68
C LYS A 137 5.10 -12.61 -1.51
N SER A 138 4.27 -12.32 -0.52
CA SER A 138 4.10 -13.21 0.64
C SER A 138 3.55 -14.58 0.20
N ALA A 139 4.35 -15.61 0.41
CA ALA A 139 3.99 -16.97 0.04
C ALA A 139 2.76 -17.45 0.85
N GLY A 140 1.75 -17.98 0.16
CA GLY A 140 0.54 -18.50 0.79
C GLY A 140 -0.47 -17.43 1.25
N ALA A 141 -0.13 -16.14 1.20
CA ALA A 141 -1.04 -15.09 1.61
C ALA A 141 -2.15 -14.79 0.58
N ASN A 142 -2.01 -15.27 -0.66
CA ASN A 142 -2.97 -15.03 -1.74
C ASN A 142 -3.38 -13.55 -1.86
N ARG A 143 -2.42 -12.63 -1.69
CA ARG A 143 -2.63 -11.18 -1.68
C ARG A 143 -3.62 -10.70 -0.62
N ASP A 144 -3.82 -11.44 0.46
CA ASP A 144 -4.69 -11.07 1.57
C ASP A 144 -3.87 -10.42 2.69
N VAL A 145 -4.27 -9.20 3.07
CA VAL A 145 -3.61 -8.41 4.11
C VAL A 145 -3.54 -9.14 5.44
N SER A 146 -4.63 -9.80 5.84
CA SER A 146 -4.69 -10.54 7.11
C SER A 146 -3.71 -11.71 7.12
N LYS A 147 -3.58 -12.42 6.00
CA LYS A 147 -2.63 -13.54 5.86
C LYS A 147 -1.18 -13.09 5.91
N VAL A 148 -0.86 -11.94 5.33
CA VAL A 148 0.48 -11.35 5.44
C VAL A 148 0.82 -11.03 6.88
N VAL A 149 -0.12 -10.43 7.62
CA VAL A 149 0.07 -10.09 9.04
C VAL A 149 0.16 -11.35 9.91
N GLN A 150 -0.58 -12.41 9.60
CA GLN A 150 -0.48 -13.69 10.32
C GLN A 150 0.92 -14.33 10.22
N ALA A 151 1.69 -14.03 9.18
CA ALA A 151 3.06 -14.50 9.04
C ALA A 151 4.08 -13.75 9.92
N LEU A 152 3.68 -12.67 10.58
CA LEU A 152 4.58 -11.86 11.41
C LEU A 152 4.85 -12.51 12.77
N PRO A 153 6.04 -12.29 13.35
CA PRO A 153 6.37 -12.78 14.69
C PRO A 153 5.38 -12.28 15.75
N GLY A 154 4.88 -13.19 16.59
CA GLY A 154 3.95 -12.88 17.67
C GLY A 154 2.48 -12.75 17.24
N VAL A 155 2.18 -13.07 15.99
CA VAL A 155 0.82 -13.15 15.45
C VAL A 155 0.49 -14.61 15.19
N GLY A 156 -0.70 -15.03 15.60
CA GLY A 156 -1.24 -16.36 15.35
C GLY A 156 -2.62 -16.29 14.70
N ALA A 157 -3.14 -17.45 14.33
CA ALA A 157 -4.50 -17.65 13.86
C ALA A 157 -5.17 -18.74 14.65
N THR A 158 -6.49 -18.69 14.81
CA THR A 158 -7.28 -19.76 15.42
C THR A 158 -7.35 -20.98 14.53
N ASP A 159 -7.46 -20.75 13.22
CA ASP A 159 -7.59 -21.76 12.18
C ASP A 159 -6.85 -21.26 10.92
N PRO A 160 -6.08 -22.11 10.23
CA PRO A 160 -5.39 -21.73 8.99
C PRO A 160 -6.31 -21.19 7.88
N ASN A 161 -7.59 -21.60 7.89
CA ASN A 161 -8.59 -21.17 6.91
C ASN A 161 -9.30 -19.86 7.31
N ARG A 162 -8.94 -19.28 8.43
CA ARG A 162 -9.52 -18.03 8.94
C ARG A 162 -8.49 -16.91 8.96
N ASN A 163 -8.99 -15.69 8.85
CA ASN A 163 -8.19 -14.46 8.90
C ASN A 163 -8.18 -13.82 10.30
N ASP A 164 -8.57 -14.56 11.33
CA ASP A 164 -8.48 -14.10 12.72
C ASP A 164 -7.03 -13.77 13.09
N LEU A 165 -6.84 -12.62 13.73
CA LEU A 165 -5.55 -12.18 14.22
C LEU A 165 -5.48 -12.36 15.73
N ILE A 166 -4.64 -13.26 16.18
CA ILE A 166 -4.31 -13.44 17.59
C ILE A 166 -2.93 -12.84 17.82
N VAL A 167 -2.88 -11.70 18.51
CA VAL A 167 -1.63 -10.98 18.73
C VAL A 167 -1.23 -11.11 20.19
N ARG A 168 -0.06 -11.71 20.41
CA ARG A 168 0.50 -11.94 21.76
C ARG A 168 -0.48 -12.60 22.74
N GLY A 169 -1.35 -13.48 22.25
CA GLY A 169 -2.33 -14.20 23.02
C GLY A 169 -3.65 -13.47 23.28
N GLY A 170 -3.81 -12.26 22.74
CA GLY A 170 -5.09 -11.54 22.80
C GLY A 170 -6.11 -12.05 21.80
N GLY A 171 -7.39 -11.89 22.10
CA GLY A 171 -8.49 -12.36 21.24
C GLY A 171 -8.63 -11.59 19.93
N PRO A 172 -9.27 -12.18 18.91
CA PRO A 172 -9.46 -11.52 17.61
C PRO A 172 -10.25 -10.20 17.70
N SER A 173 -11.17 -10.08 18.64
CA SER A 173 -11.98 -8.86 18.90
C SER A 173 -11.24 -7.74 19.62
N GLU A 174 -10.00 -7.98 20.06
CA GLU A 174 -9.17 -7.01 20.76
C GLU A 174 -8.31 -6.16 19.83
N ASN A 175 -8.37 -6.45 18.53
CA ASN A 175 -7.65 -5.72 17.49
C ASN A 175 -8.49 -4.58 16.96
N VAL A 176 -7.86 -3.46 16.65
CA VAL A 176 -8.51 -2.28 16.05
C VAL A 176 -7.89 -1.99 14.68
N PHE A 177 -8.74 -1.69 13.71
CA PHE A 177 -8.36 -1.49 12.33
C PHE A 177 -8.67 -0.05 11.89
N TYR A 178 -7.71 0.58 11.23
CA TYR A 178 -7.86 1.92 10.64
C TYR A 178 -7.58 1.87 9.15
N LEU A 179 -8.43 2.53 8.38
CA LEU A 179 -8.24 2.74 6.94
C LEU A 179 -8.14 4.25 6.68
N ASP A 180 -6.98 4.70 6.23
CA ASP A 180 -6.65 6.12 6.05
C ASP A 180 -7.03 6.99 7.28
N GLY A 181 -6.83 6.44 8.49
CA GLY A 181 -7.10 7.13 9.77
C GLY A 181 -8.53 7.00 10.30
N VAL A 182 -9.45 6.39 9.55
CA VAL A 182 -10.83 6.11 9.98
C VAL A 182 -10.89 4.69 10.54
N GLU A 183 -11.46 4.52 11.74
CA GLU A 183 -11.68 3.21 12.32
C GLU A 183 -12.72 2.43 11.53
N ILE A 184 -12.41 1.19 11.20
CA ILE A 184 -13.31 0.25 10.51
C ILE A 184 -13.54 -0.99 11.37
N PRO A 185 -14.76 -1.52 11.42
CA PRO A 185 -15.09 -2.59 12.37
C PRO A 185 -14.47 -3.94 12.00
N VAL A 186 -14.31 -4.21 10.71
CA VAL A 186 -13.80 -5.48 10.18
C VAL A 186 -13.00 -5.26 8.90
N ILE A 187 -12.05 -6.14 8.65
CA ILE A 187 -11.22 -6.16 7.44
C ILE A 187 -11.42 -7.42 6.60
N ASN A 188 -12.35 -8.29 7.00
CA ASN A 188 -12.56 -9.58 6.36
C ASN A 188 -14.03 -9.81 6.04
N HIS A 189 -14.29 -10.51 4.93
CA HIS A 189 -15.60 -11.07 4.61
C HIS A 189 -15.98 -12.17 5.60
N PHE A 190 -17.27 -12.42 5.76
CA PHE A 190 -17.79 -13.50 6.61
C PHE A 190 -17.34 -13.42 8.08
N ALA A 191 -17.11 -12.21 8.60
CA ALA A 191 -16.82 -12.00 10.00
C ALA A 191 -18.02 -12.45 10.85
N THR A 192 -17.72 -13.15 11.95
CA THR A 192 -18.72 -13.61 12.92
C THR A 192 -18.59 -12.83 14.23
N GLN A 193 -19.62 -12.86 15.06
CA GLN A 193 -19.59 -12.19 16.34
C GLN A 193 -18.41 -12.65 17.21
N GLY A 194 -17.67 -11.73 17.79
CA GLY A 194 -16.49 -12.00 18.63
C GLY A 194 -15.23 -12.42 17.84
N SER A 195 -15.24 -12.26 16.53
CA SER A 195 -14.17 -12.64 15.63
C SER A 195 -13.88 -11.49 14.63
N SER A 196 -12.64 -11.21 14.37
CA SER A 196 -12.24 -10.25 13.33
C SER A 196 -12.10 -10.90 11.94
N GLY A 197 -12.20 -12.22 11.85
CA GLY A 197 -11.81 -12.97 10.70
C GLY A 197 -12.90 -13.83 10.07
N GLY A 198 -13.07 -13.69 8.77
CA GLY A 198 -13.62 -14.68 7.88
C GLY A 198 -12.50 -15.37 7.11
N ALA A 199 -12.84 -16.01 6.00
CA ALA A 199 -11.85 -16.72 5.18
C ALA A 199 -11.01 -15.78 4.29
N ILE A 200 -11.48 -14.55 4.01
CA ILE A 200 -10.94 -13.67 2.98
C ILE A 200 -11.09 -12.21 3.39
N GLY A 201 -10.05 -11.42 3.11
CA GLY A 201 -10.04 -9.98 3.39
C GLY A 201 -10.94 -9.18 2.46
N VAL A 202 -11.63 -8.19 3.02
CA VAL A 202 -12.41 -7.17 2.29
C VAL A 202 -11.48 -6.21 1.57
N ILE A 203 -10.31 -5.89 2.17
CA ILE A 203 -9.41 -4.88 1.62
C ILE A 203 -8.73 -5.41 0.35
N ASN A 204 -8.95 -4.69 -0.75
CA ASN A 204 -8.25 -4.99 -2.00
C ASN A 204 -6.79 -4.52 -1.91
N PRO A 205 -5.80 -5.42 -2.04
CA PRO A 205 -4.38 -5.07 -1.98
C PRO A 205 -3.95 -4.00 -2.99
N ASP A 206 -4.67 -3.89 -4.11
CA ASP A 206 -4.37 -2.89 -5.14
C ASP A 206 -4.56 -1.44 -4.65
N PHE A 207 -5.30 -1.24 -3.55
CA PHE A 207 -5.46 0.05 -2.90
C PHE A 207 -4.37 0.32 -1.85
N VAL A 208 -3.74 -0.73 -1.31
CA VAL A 208 -2.83 -0.57 -0.18
C VAL A 208 -1.52 0.06 -0.65
N ARG A 209 -1.06 1.06 0.08
CA ARG A 209 0.26 1.66 -0.04
C ARG A 209 1.22 1.11 1.01
N GLU A 210 0.78 1.09 2.27
CA GLU A 210 1.53 0.55 3.39
C GLU A 210 0.57 0.14 4.51
N ILE A 211 1.02 -0.77 5.35
CA ILE A 211 0.34 -1.18 6.57
C ILE A 211 1.30 -0.97 7.72
N ASN A 212 0.87 -0.21 8.74
CA ASN A 212 1.58 -0.09 9.99
C ASN A 212 0.86 -0.93 11.04
N PHE A 213 1.53 -1.98 11.49
CA PHE A 213 0.99 -2.93 12.44
C PHE A 213 1.68 -2.80 13.79
N TYR A 214 0.91 -2.43 14.81
CA TYR A 214 1.38 -2.22 16.17
C TYR A 214 0.96 -3.41 17.03
N THR A 215 1.93 -4.12 17.61
CA THR A 215 1.70 -5.29 18.46
C THR A 215 1.75 -4.97 19.96
N GLY A 216 1.76 -3.69 20.32
CA GLY A 216 1.81 -3.15 21.67
C GLY A 216 2.37 -1.73 21.64
N ALA A 217 2.25 -0.97 22.73
CA ALA A 217 2.66 0.42 22.82
C ALA A 217 2.05 1.28 21.68
N PHE A 218 0.74 1.42 21.70
CA PHE A 218 0.00 2.15 20.67
C PHE A 218 0.24 3.66 20.75
N PRO A 219 0.19 4.38 19.63
CA PRO A 219 0.20 5.84 19.63
C PRO A 219 -0.97 6.41 20.45
N ALA A 220 -0.77 7.58 21.07
CA ALA A 220 -1.78 8.19 21.95
C ALA A 220 -3.11 8.52 21.25
N ASN A 221 -3.09 8.67 19.92
CA ASN A 221 -4.28 8.89 19.09
C ASN A 221 -4.97 7.59 18.64
N ARG A 222 -4.53 6.43 19.15
CA ARG A 222 -5.14 5.11 18.88
C ARG A 222 -5.59 4.50 20.19
N THR A 223 -6.86 4.67 20.49
CA THR A 223 -7.50 4.20 21.73
C THR A 223 -8.29 2.92 21.48
N ASN A 224 -8.80 2.32 22.55
CA ASN A 224 -9.67 1.13 22.55
C ASN A 224 -9.04 -0.17 21.99
N ALA A 225 -7.75 -0.20 21.69
CA ALA A 225 -7.06 -1.43 21.32
C ALA A 225 -6.49 -2.11 22.56
N LEU A 226 -6.71 -3.42 22.69
CA LEU A 226 -6.14 -4.24 23.77
C LEU A 226 -4.96 -5.07 23.29
N SER A 227 -5.02 -5.57 22.06
CA SER A 227 -4.06 -6.52 21.51
C SER A 227 -3.20 -5.93 20.39
N SER A 228 -3.81 -5.37 19.35
CA SER A 228 -3.10 -4.73 18.25
C SER A 228 -3.86 -3.57 17.63
N VAL A 229 -3.10 -2.72 16.92
CA VAL A 229 -3.64 -1.70 16.02
C VAL A 229 -3.05 -1.93 14.63
N MET A 230 -3.90 -1.98 13.63
CA MET A 230 -3.50 -2.05 12.23
C MET A 230 -3.97 -0.80 11.49
N GLU A 231 -3.02 -0.02 11.00
CA GLU A 231 -3.28 1.14 10.15
C GLU A 231 -2.98 0.79 8.70
N ILE A 232 -4.01 0.78 7.88
CA ILE A 232 -3.92 0.56 6.44
C ILE A 232 -3.98 1.90 5.76
N ARG A 233 -2.94 2.25 5.02
CA ARG A 233 -2.89 3.45 4.19
C ARG A 233 -3.09 3.09 2.74
N GLN A 234 -4.06 3.75 2.12
CA GLN A 234 -4.35 3.56 0.72
C GLN A 234 -3.50 4.48 -0.15
N LYS A 235 -3.19 4.04 -1.36
CA LYS A 235 -2.65 4.91 -2.41
C LYS A 235 -3.73 5.83 -2.97
N ASP A 236 -3.31 6.95 -3.51
CA ASP A 236 -4.19 7.82 -4.28
C ASP A 236 -4.22 7.39 -5.75
N GLY A 237 -5.26 7.77 -6.46
CA GLY A 237 -5.34 7.57 -7.91
C GLY A 237 -4.28 8.36 -8.66
N SER A 238 -3.92 7.92 -9.85
CA SER A 238 -2.96 8.60 -10.71
C SER A 238 -3.42 10.03 -11.02
N LYS A 239 -2.49 10.99 -11.03
CA LYS A 239 -2.73 12.38 -11.44
C LYS A 239 -2.48 12.62 -12.95
N ASP A 240 -1.92 11.63 -13.65
CA ASP A 240 -1.43 11.78 -15.01
C ASP A 240 -2.45 11.28 -16.04
N ARG A 241 -2.88 10.03 -15.90
CA ARG A 241 -3.81 9.38 -16.83
C ARG A 241 -4.57 8.26 -16.14
N VAL A 242 -5.60 7.75 -16.83
CA VAL A 242 -6.36 6.59 -16.36
C VAL A 242 -5.52 5.33 -16.56
N HIS A 243 -5.43 4.52 -15.51
CA HIS A 243 -4.82 3.20 -15.53
C HIS A 243 -5.89 2.15 -15.24
N THR A 244 -5.70 0.98 -15.83
CA THR A 244 -6.56 -0.18 -15.60
C THR A 244 -5.69 -1.37 -15.27
N LYS A 245 -5.99 -2.05 -14.17
CA LYS A 245 -5.32 -3.27 -13.73
C LYS A 245 -6.34 -4.39 -13.63
N LEU A 246 -6.13 -5.47 -14.37
CA LEU A 246 -6.85 -6.72 -14.22
C LEU A 246 -5.97 -7.67 -13.40
N SER A 247 -6.49 -8.15 -12.30
CA SER A 247 -5.83 -9.13 -11.44
C SER A 247 -6.64 -10.41 -11.40
N VAL A 248 -5.99 -11.54 -11.57
CA VAL A 248 -6.61 -12.87 -11.44
C VAL A 248 -5.78 -13.63 -10.40
N GLY A 249 -6.37 -13.88 -9.24
CA GLY A 249 -5.76 -14.59 -8.12
C GLY A 249 -6.13 -16.07 -8.10
N ALA A 250 -5.84 -16.77 -7.01
CA ALA A 250 -6.26 -18.15 -6.81
C ALA A 250 -7.75 -18.26 -6.42
N SER A 251 -8.34 -17.20 -5.86
CA SER A 251 -9.69 -17.18 -5.30
C SER A 251 -10.65 -16.23 -5.99
N ASP A 252 -10.13 -15.21 -6.67
CA ASP A 252 -10.91 -14.10 -7.22
C ASP A 252 -10.29 -13.48 -8.46
N ALA A 253 -11.10 -12.70 -9.15
CA ALA A 253 -10.67 -11.76 -10.18
C ALA A 253 -11.09 -10.36 -9.79
N ALA A 254 -10.21 -9.38 -10.01
CA ALA A 254 -10.43 -7.99 -9.71
C ALA A 254 -10.10 -7.09 -10.90
N LEU A 255 -10.94 -6.10 -11.11
CA LEU A 255 -10.69 -4.99 -12.04
C LEU A 255 -10.53 -3.71 -11.22
N THR A 256 -9.36 -3.10 -11.31
CA THR A 256 -9.06 -1.82 -10.64
C THR A 256 -8.80 -0.76 -11.70
N VAL A 257 -9.44 0.39 -11.55
CA VAL A 257 -9.25 1.55 -12.43
C VAL A 257 -8.91 2.76 -11.58
N ASP A 258 -7.86 3.47 -11.92
CA ASP A 258 -7.47 4.70 -11.24
C ASP A 258 -7.09 5.79 -12.23
N GLY A 259 -7.24 7.05 -11.81
CA GLY A 259 -6.88 8.16 -12.68
C GLY A 259 -7.33 9.53 -12.17
N PRO A 260 -7.06 10.59 -12.95
CA PRO A 260 -7.46 11.93 -12.62
C PRO A 260 -8.91 12.23 -13.03
N ILE A 261 -9.59 13.07 -12.26
CA ILE A 261 -10.84 13.74 -12.64
C ILE A 261 -10.57 15.24 -12.64
N GLY A 262 -10.18 15.77 -13.82
CA GLY A 262 -9.73 17.15 -13.94
C GLY A 262 -8.34 17.36 -13.29
N LYS A 263 -8.08 18.59 -12.81
CA LYS A 263 -6.75 18.97 -12.30
C LYS A 263 -6.57 18.81 -10.80
N LYS A 264 -7.67 18.68 -10.06
CA LYS A 264 -7.68 18.71 -8.59
C LYS A 264 -8.20 17.44 -7.95
N SER A 265 -8.60 16.44 -8.75
CA SER A 265 -9.20 15.23 -8.21
C SER A 265 -8.59 13.98 -8.80
N THR A 266 -8.52 12.95 -7.97
CA THR A 266 -8.13 11.61 -8.39
C THR A 266 -9.13 10.59 -7.85
N PHE A 267 -9.24 9.48 -8.56
CA PHE A 267 -10.06 8.36 -8.12
C PHE A 267 -9.31 7.04 -8.26
N ILE A 268 -9.69 6.09 -7.45
CA ILE A 268 -9.38 4.67 -7.62
C ILE A 268 -10.65 3.89 -7.29
N VAL A 269 -11.04 3.00 -8.17
CA VAL A 269 -12.21 2.14 -8.01
C VAL A 269 -11.82 0.71 -8.34
N SER A 270 -12.43 -0.24 -7.66
CA SER A 270 -12.24 -1.66 -7.93
C SER A 270 -13.55 -2.41 -7.74
N ALA A 271 -13.75 -3.39 -8.61
CA ALA A 271 -14.74 -4.44 -8.43
C ALA A 271 -14.01 -5.78 -8.41
N ARG A 272 -14.32 -6.62 -7.40
CA ARG A 272 -13.72 -7.94 -7.24
C ARG A 272 -14.83 -8.98 -7.12
N GLN A 273 -14.63 -10.11 -7.79
CA GLN A 273 -15.56 -11.24 -7.77
C GLN A 273 -14.82 -12.53 -7.44
N SER A 274 -15.33 -13.25 -6.46
CA SER A 274 -14.83 -14.56 -6.08
C SER A 274 -15.31 -15.65 -7.04
N TYR A 275 -14.45 -16.63 -7.26
CA TYR A 275 -14.82 -17.89 -7.90
C TYR A 275 -14.45 -19.12 -7.03
N LEU A 276 -14.26 -18.92 -5.74
CA LEU A 276 -13.97 -19.97 -4.74
C LEU A 276 -15.00 -21.09 -4.73
N GLN A 277 -16.28 -20.80 -5.03
CA GLN A 277 -17.33 -21.81 -5.11
C GLN A 277 -16.97 -22.94 -6.06
N PHE A 278 -16.39 -22.64 -7.24
CA PHE A 278 -15.99 -23.66 -8.21
C PHE A 278 -14.85 -24.54 -7.68
N LEU A 279 -13.89 -23.93 -7.00
CA LEU A 279 -12.78 -24.64 -6.40
C LEU A 279 -13.26 -25.55 -5.25
N PHE A 280 -14.09 -25.01 -4.36
CA PHE A 280 -14.61 -25.76 -3.21
C PHE A 280 -15.54 -26.90 -3.63
N GLN A 281 -16.34 -26.67 -4.65
CA GLN A 281 -17.16 -27.72 -5.25
C GLN A 281 -16.29 -28.85 -5.86
N ALA A 282 -15.21 -28.50 -6.55
CA ALA A 282 -14.30 -29.47 -7.16
C ALA A 282 -13.59 -30.37 -6.14
N ILE A 283 -13.30 -29.85 -4.93
CA ILE A 283 -12.66 -30.60 -3.83
C ILE A 283 -13.66 -31.17 -2.83
N GLY A 284 -14.98 -31.05 -3.10
CA GLY A 284 -16.04 -31.67 -2.31
C GLY A 284 -16.29 -31.04 -0.95
N LEU A 285 -15.98 -29.74 -0.76
CA LEU A 285 -16.26 -29.03 0.48
C LEU A 285 -17.75 -28.75 0.65
N PRO A 286 -18.29 -28.78 1.89
CA PRO A 286 -19.72 -28.69 2.15
C PRO A 286 -20.27 -27.26 2.04
N PHE A 287 -19.41 -26.23 1.96
CA PHE A 287 -19.83 -24.84 1.84
C PHE A 287 -19.18 -24.19 0.61
N LEU A 288 -19.90 -23.28 -0.02
CA LEU A 288 -19.49 -22.62 -1.26
C LEU A 288 -19.42 -21.11 -1.03
N PRO A 289 -18.31 -20.57 -0.50
CA PRO A 289 -18.19 -19.15 -0.23
C PRO A 289 -18.16 -18.37 -1.54
N THR A 290 -19.00 -17.37 -1.63
CA THR A 290 -19.00 -16.39 -2.72
C THR A 290 -18.99 -15.00 -2.13
N TYR A 291 -18.23 -14.11 -2.74
CA TYR A 291 -18.29 -12.70 -2.42
C TYR A 291 -18.07 -11.85 -3.68
N ASN A 292 -18.70 -10.72 -3.66
CA ASN A 292 -18.42 -9.63 -4.58
C ASN A 292 -18.13 -8.42 -3.71
N ASP A 293 -17.09 -7.69 -4.01
CA ASP A 293 -16.84 -6.43 -3.32
C ASP A 293 -16.55 -5.31 -4.30
N PHE A 294 -16.81 -4.13 -3.81
CA PHE A 294 -16.60 -2.89 -4.51
C PHE A 294 -15.90 -1.91 -3.59
N GLN A 295 -14.81 -1.31 -4.07
CA GLN A 295 -14.09 -0.30 -3.31
C GLN A 295 -13.90 0.94 -4.15
N VAL A 296 -14.00 2.09 -3.51
CA VAL A 296 -13.76 3.39 -4.12
C VAL A 296 -13.01 4.31 -3.15
N LYS A 297 -12.04 5.02 -3.68
CA LYS A 297 -11.42 6.17 -3.03
C LYS A 297 -11.44 7.32 -4.02
N TYR A 298 -12.01 8.44 -3.61
CA TYR A 298 -12.00 9.69 -4.36
C TYR A 298 -11.36 10.77 -3.51
N LYS A 299 -10.39 11.47 -4.09
CA LYS A 299 -9.66 12.55 -3.43
C LYS A 299 -9.84 13.85 -4.21
N TYR A 300 -10.16 14.92 -3.50
CA TYR A 300 -10.31 16.27 -4.06
C TYR A 300 -9.44 17.26 -3.30
N GLU A 301 -8.51 17.90 -3.99
CA GLU A 301 -7.66 18.96 -3.45
C GLU A 301 -8.41 20.30 -3.54
N ILE A 302 -8.93 20.77 -2.41
CA ILE A 302 -9.64 22.05 -2.31
C ILE A 302 -8.65 23.18 -2.57
N ASP A 303 -7.55 23.16 -1.83
CA ASP A 303 -6.41 24.09 -1.94
C ASP A 303 -5.09 23.38 -1.56
N LYS A 304 -3.99 24.13 -1.44
CA LYS A 304 -2.66 23.57 -1.12
C LYS A 304 -2.57 22.93 0.28
N LYS A 305 -3.49 23.21 1.18
CA LYS A 305 -3.47 22.74 2.59
C LYS A 305 -4.65 21.84 2.94
N ASN A 306 -5.72 21.89 2.16
CA ASN A 306 -6.98 21.22 2.46
C ASN A 306 -7.33 20.22 1.35
N GLU A 307 -7.61 18.99 1.74
CA GLU A 307 -8.09 17.93 0.86
C GLU A 307 -9.32 17.26 1.45
N LEU A 308 -10.19 16.78 0.60
CA LEU A 308 -11.34 15.96 0.94
C LEU A 308 -11.14 14.58 0.35
N THR A 309 -11.25 13.56 1.19
CA THR A 309 -11.17 12.16 0.75
C THR A 309 -12.48 11.46 1.07
N PHE A 310 -13.05 10.80 0.07
CA PHE A 310 -14.19 9.90 0.22
C PHE A 310 -13.71 8.46 0.02
N ILE A 311 -14.09 7.57 0.95
CA ILE A 311 -13.78 6.14 0.90
C ILE A 311 -15.10 5.38 1.01
N GLY A 312 -15.33 4.45 0.09
CA GLY A 312 -16.44 3.53 0.11
C GLY A 312 -15.96 2.09 0.00
N ILE A 313 -16.56 1.20 0.79
CA ILE A 313 -16.31 -0.25 0.77
C ILE A 313 -17.68 -0.93 0.87
N GLY A 314 -17.95 -1.88 -0.01
CA GLY A 314 -19.19 -2.62 -0.05
C GLY A 314 -19.08 -3.98 -0.68
#